data_430e59cb392fb113cf8e6abfc3bbe385
#
_entry.id   430e59cb392fb113cf8e6abfc3bbe385
#
_cell.length_a   1.000
_cell.length_b   1.000
_cell.length_c   1.000
_cell.angle_alpha   90.00
_cell.angle_beta   90.00
_cell.angle_gamma   90.00
#
_symmetry.space_group_name_H-M   'P 1'
#
loop_
_entity.id
_entity.type
_entity.pdbx_description
1 polymer ?
#
loop_
_entity_poly.entity_id
_entity_poly.type
_entity_poly.pdbx_seq_one_letter_code
_entity_poly.pdbx_strand_id
1 'polypeptide(L)'
;MKMRNSFGVVLMALMAMGLYSCSDDLDNNIDNGLRTGKASKIELTKDAKPVSELQFSMGRGTAVIGIEADGDWTAEVGDTTWVKLAVHAGHGYTNKLSYTKLEVVKNEGEKRATTLTVKSGSIVKSLAINQNGIGLDPNDPFMSSFTFVEKMGLGYNLGTTLDANPSGSWWDPEDKTPYDFETSWGQPETTQEIIDFIAEKGFKTIRVPVTWGIHCNADGTIRKDWMNRVEEVVNMVLNAGCYCILNIQHDSGDGADSWLRADMDNYDTISERFKSLWTQIATRFRDYDDRLVFEAFNEILSASGEWDDPADETCYTAVNKLEQDFVDVVRATGGNNEYRNLMVNPYSSGSTAAKLAGMEIPNDIHPNHILASIHSYDPYWFCNDTSDPNSQQWYIYMFDTTCQQEIDDIFTRIEKRFSEELGVAYILGEFGAIGKHPAMAERVKYAQYMVQKFKQYNTTGLWWMGLCDRDELEWTETDIVDALFQ
;
A
#
# COMPACT_ATOMS: atom_id res chain seq x y z
N MET A 1 39.05 10.83 -11.34
CA MET A 1 39.32 11.88 -12.31
C MET A 1 38.32 11.77 -13.46
N LYS A 2 37.59 12.82 -13.74
CA LYS A 2 36.45 13.02 -14.64
C LYS A 2 35.09 12.47 -14.15
N MET A 3 34.42 13.35 -13.42
CA MET A 3 32.96 13.43 -13.34
C MET A 3 32.35 13.53 -14.74
N ARG A 4 31.28 12.83 -14.96
CA ARG A 4 30.29 13.18 -16.00
C ARG A 4 28.96 13.44 -15.31
N ASN A 5 28.62 14.72 -15.25
CA ASN A 5 27.29 15.21 -14.96
C ASN A 5 26.32 14.67 -16.02
N SER A 6 25.26 14.06 -15.57
CA SER A 6 24.00 13.96 -16.30
C SER A 6 22.89 14.26 -15.31
N PHE A 7 22.80 15.53 -14.96
CA PHE A 7 21.63 16.11 -14.35
C PHE A 7 20.71 16.62 -15.45
N GLY A 8 19.45 16.37 -15.28
CA GLY A 8 18.43 17.17 -15.88
C GLY A 8 17.69 16.53 -17.02
N VAL A 9 16.41 16.29 -16.77
CA VAL A 9 15.32 16.82 -17.62
C VAL A 9 13.93 16.63 -16.98
N VAL A 10 13.75 15.83 -15.94
CA VAL A 10 12.40 15.53 -15.39
C VAL A 10 11.98 16.45 -14.23
N LEU A 11 12.90 17.10 -13.56
CA LEU A 11 12.60 17.94 -12.37
C LEU A 11 12.18 19.39 -12.68
N MET A 12 11.98 19.78 -13.96
CA MET A 12 11.61 21.14 -14.33
C MET A 12 10.10 21.38 -14.62
N ALA A 13 9.26 20.37 -14.53
CA ALA A 13 7.82 20.56 -14.77
C ALA A 13 7.03 20.97 -13.51
N LEU A 14 7.57 20.75 -12.31
CA LEU A 14 6.86 21.02 -11.05
C LEU A 14 7.23 22.35 -10.35
N MET A 15 8.29 23.04 -10.77
CA MET A 15 8.70 24.32 -10.18
C MET A 15 8.32 25.57 -10.95
N ALA A 16 7.48 25.50 -11.98
CA ALA A 16 7.04 26.67 -12.76
C ALA A 16 5.64 27.18 -12.42
N MET A 17 5.12 26.93 -11.22
CA MET A 17 3.88 27.54 -10.73
C MET A 17 4.12 28.76 -9.80
N GLY A 18 5.22 29.45 -9.96
CA GLY A 18 5.45 30.76 -9.38
C GLY A 18 5.03 31.87 -10.36
N LEU A 19 3.90 32.54 -10.05
CA LEU A 19 3.55 33.89 -10.43
C LEU A 19 4.11 34.41 -11.78
N TYR A 20 3.32 34.31 -12.85
CA TYR A 20 3.46 35.20 -13.98
C TYR A 20 2.26 36.15 -14.04
N SER A 21 2.52 37.38 -13.59
CA SER A 21 1.77 38.59 -13.95
C SER A 21 1.97 38.82 -15.44
N CYS A 22 0.88 39.08 -16.13
CA CYS A 22 0.91 39.59 -17.52
C CYS A 22 1.74 40.83 -17.64
N SER A 23 2.71 40.85 -18.56
CA SER A 23 3.10 42.05 -19.29
C SER A 23 3.17 41.67 -20.77
N ASP A 24 2.35 42.39 -21.54
CA ASP A 24 2.39 42.38 -23.00
C ASP A 24 3.75 42.83 -23.50
N ASP A 25 4.12 42.30 -24.66
CA ASP A 25 5.23 42.57 -25.57
C ASP A 25 6.32 41.53 -25.60
N LEU A 26 6.13 40.55 -26.48
CA LEU A 26 7.23 39.98 -27.25
C LEU A 26 6.70 39.37 -28.55
N ASP A 27 6.73 40.22 -29.58
CA ASP A 27 6.75 39.80 -30.97
C ASP A 27 8.04 39.01 -31.22
N ASN A 28 7.96 37.72 -31.28
CA ASN A 28 8.93 36.84 -31.93
C ASN A 28 8.23 35.57 -32.42
N ASN A 29 8.18 35.43 -33.71
CA ASN A 29 7.68 34.35 -34.53
C ASN A 29 8.30 32.98 -34.14
N ILE A 30 7.96 32.45 -32.96
CA ILE A 30 8.11 31.04 -32.65
C ILE A 30 6.68 30.51 -32.55
N ASP A 31 6.26 29.73 -33.54
CA ASP A 31 5.01 28.97 -33.46
C ASP A 31 5.13 28.00 -32.27
N ASN A 32 4.65 28.46 -31.11
CA ASN A 32 4.64 27.65 -29.86
C ASN A 32 3.40 26.75 -29.78
N GLY A 33 2.67 26.60 -30.87
CA GLY A 33 1.46 25.81 -30.92
C GLY A 33 0.25 26.44 -30.20
N LEU A 34 0.38 27.69 -29.71
CA LEU A 34 -0.73 28.42 -29.06
C LEU A 34 -1.82 28.73 -30.08
N ARG A 35 -3.06 28.37 -29.76
CA ARG A 35 -4.23 28.72 -30.56
C ARG A 35 -5.23 29.54 -29.74
N THR A 36 -5.51 30.73 -30.22
CA THR A 36 -6.56 31.63 -29.73
C THR A 36 -7.70 31.56 -30.73
N GLY A 37 -8.84 31.02 -30.40
CA GLY A 37 -9.99 30.95 -31.30
C GLY A 37 -11.06 29.96 -30.84
N LYS A 38 -12.09 29.76 -31.70
CA LYS A 38 -13.13 28.79 -31.40
C LYS A 38 -12.54 27.38 -31.46
N ALA A 39 -12.60 26.68 -30.34
CA ALA A 39 -12.20 25.30 -30.29
C ALA A 39 -13.04 24.40 -31.19
N SER A 40 -12.41 23.42 -31.77
CA SER A 40 -13.05 22.31 -32.46
C SER A 40 -12.96 21.00 -31.67
N LYS A 41 -12.12 20.97 -30.62
CA LYS A 41 -11.89 19.77 -29.79
C LYS A 41 -11.66 20.15 -28.33
N ILE A 42 -12.22 19.35 -27.41
CA ILE A 42 -11.78 19.22 -26.01
C ILE A 42 -11.73 17.74 -25.67
N GLU A 43 -10.62 17.30 -25.08
CA GLU A 43 -10.46 15.99 -24.49
C GLU A 43 -9.86 16.11 -23.09
N LEU A 44 -10.37 15.33 -22.13
CA LEU A 44 -9.88 15.31 -20.76
C LEU A 44 -9.11 14.01 -20.55
N THR A 45 -7.92 14.12 -19.98
CA THR A 45 -7.04 12.98 -19.75
C THR A 45 -6.56 12.96 -18.30
N LYS A 46 -6.35 11.74 -17.77
CA LYS A 46 -5.56 11.48 -16.57
C LYS A 46 -4.45 10.52 -17.01
N ASP A 47 -3.20 10.82 -16.65
CA ASP A 47 -2.04 10.00 -17.01
C ASP A 47 -1.99 9.71 -18.53
N ALA A 48 -2.19 10.76 -19.33
CA ALA A 48 -2.26 10.73 -20.80
C ALA A 48 -3.35 9.81 -21.40
N LYS A 49 -4.27 9.28 -20.61
CA LYS A 49 -5.41 8.45 -21.07
C LYS A 49 -6.71 9.25 -20.97
N PRO A 50 -7.66 9.12 -21.93
CA PRO A 50 -8.97 9.73 -21.81
C PRO A 50 -9.67 9.33 -20.53
N VAL A 51 -10.26 10.31 -19.83
CA VAL A 51 -10.98 10.09 -18.57
C VAL A 51 -12.35 10.74 -18.62
N SER A 52 -13.36 10.04 -18.09
CA SER A 52 -14.74 10.55 -17.99
C SER A 52 -15.27 10.54 -16.55
N GLU A 53 -14.55 9.88 -15.65
CA GLU A 53 -14.95 9.74 -14.25
C GLU A 53 -13.70 9.63 -13.36
N LEU A 54 -13.75 10.25 -12.18
CA LEU A 54 -12.79 10.07 -11.10
C LEU A 54 -13.53 9.51 -9.90
N GLN A 55 -12.92 8.52 -9.27
CA GLN A 55 -13.39 7.94 -8.02
C GLN A 55 -12.37 8.23 -6.92
N PHE A 56 -12.81 8.89 -5.85
CA PHE A 56 -12.02 9.15 -4.66
C PHE A 56 -12.54 8.34 -3.48
N SER A 57 -11.63 7.92 -2.60
CA SER A 57 -11.99 7.43 -1.27
C SER A 57 -12.64 8.54 -0.44
N MET A 58 -13.07 8.24 0.78
CA MET A 58 -13.58 9.27 1.69
C MET A 58 -12.52 10.26 2.16
N GLY A 59 -11.23 9.90 2.10
CA GLY A 59 -10.12 10.76 2.50
C GLY A 59 -9.91 11.95 1.58
N ARG A 60 -8.89 12.76 1.89
CA ARG A 60 -8.41 13.79 0.97
C ARG A 60 -7.78 13.14 -0.24
N GLY A 61 -7.91 13.79 -1.41
CA GLY A 61 -7.31 13.29 -2.63
C GLY A 61 -6.97 14.41 -3.60
N THR A 62 -6.13 14.09 -4.56
CA THR A 62 -5.76 15.00 -5.64
C THR A 62 -5.76 14.26 -6.98
N ALA A 63 -6.02 14.98 -8.07
CA ALA A 63 -5.86 14.46 -9.42
C ALA A 63 -5.39 15.57 -10.35
N VAL A 64 -4.44 15.27 -11.21
CA VAL A 64 -4.00 16.17 -12.29
C VAL A 64 -4.77 15.79 -13.55
N ILE A 65 -5.49 16.76 -14.12
CA ILE A 65 -6.29 16.56 -15.33
C ILE A 65 -5.63 17.30 -16.49
N GLY A 66 -5.24 16.55 -17.50
CA GLY A 66 -4.78 17.07 -18.77
C GLY A 66 -5.98 17.55 -19.60
N ILE A 67 -5.88 18.73 -20.17
CA ILE A 67 -6.89 19.35 -21.02
C ILE A 67 -6.27 19.53 -22.41
N GLU A 68 -6.66 18.69 -23.34
CA GLU A 68 -6.34 18.83 -24.75
C GLU A 68 -7.42 19.68 -25.42
N ALA A 69 -7.14 20.95 -25.63
CA ALA A 69 -8.04 21.86 -26.31
C ALA A 69 -7.27 22.66 -27.37
N ASP A 70 -7.91 22.89 -28.51
CA ASP A 70 -7.38 23.69 -29.62
C ASP A 70 -7.82 25.13 -29.60
N GLY A 71 -8.37 25.59 -28.48
CA GLY A 71 -8.75 26.97 -28.21
C GLY A 71 -8.74 27.28 -26.71
N ASP A 72 -8.86 28.55 -26.36
CA ASP A 72 -8.92 28.97 -24.96
C ASP A 72 -10.07 28.29 -24.23
N TRP A 73 -9.80 27.84 -23.02
CA TRP A 73 -10.74 27.06 -22.23
C TRP A 73 -10.94 27.64 -20.83
N THR A 74 -12.08 27.32 -20.24
CA THR A 74 -12.41 27.56 -18.84
C THR A 74 -12.85 26.27 -18.19
N ALA A 75 -12.58 26.12 -16.89
CA ALA A 75 -12.96 24.96 -16.08
C ALA A 75 -13.67 25.39 -14.80
N GLU A 76 -14.73 24.71 -14.45
CA GLU A 76 -15.50 24.90 -13.24
C GLU A 76 -15.95 23.57 -12.64
N VAL A 77 -16.08 23.50 -11.32
CA VAL A 77 -16.68 22.37 -10.61
C VAL A 77 -18.06 22.74 -10.08
N GLY A 78 -18.97 21.79 -10.10
CA GLY A 78 -20.35 22.03 -9.68
C GLY A 78 -20.49 22.26 -8.18
N ASP A 79 -19.58 21.69 -7.36
CA ASP A 79 -19.59 21.92 -5.91
C ASP A 79 -18.18 22.27 -5.40
N THR A 80 -17.98 23.55 -5.14
CA THR A 80 -16.71 24.11 -4.67
C THR A 80 -16.51 23.98 -3.15
N THR A 81 -17.49 23.44 -2.42
CA THR A 81 -17.38 23.26 -0.97
C THR A 81 -16.41 22.14 -0.62
N TRP A 82 -16.25 21.17 -1.51
CA TRP A 82 -15.40 20.01 -1.29
C TRP A 82 -14.43 19.69 -2.44
N VAL A 83 -14.59 20.27 -3.64
CA VAL A 83 -13.64 20.18 -4.76
C VAL A 83 -13.07 21.54 -5.07
N LYS A 84 -11.75 21.63 -5.15
CA LYS A 84 -11.03 22.84 -5.54
C LYS A 84 -10.27 22.59 -6.83
N LEU A 85 -10.23 23.60 -7.68
CA LEU A 85 -9.39 23.64 -8.88
C LEU A 85 -8.22 24.60 -8.67
N ALA A 86 -7.03 24.16 -9.07
CA ALA A 86 -5.84 25.01 -9.05
C ALA A 86 -5.84 26.02 -10.22
N VAL A 87 -6.39 25.60 -11.38
CA VAL A 87 -6.43 26.42 -12.60
C VAL A 87 -7.85 26.41 -13.19
N HIS A 88 -8.43 27.57 -13.40
CA HIS A 88 -9.80 27.75 -13.89
C HIS A 88 -9.90 28.14 -15.37
N ALA A 89 -8.79 28.47 -16.01
CA ALA A 89 -8.74 28.84 -17.42
C ALA A 89 -7.34 28.67 -17.98
N GLY A 90 -7.25 28.46 -19.27
CA GLY A 90 -5.97 28.31 -19.95
C GLY A 90 -6.10 28.45 -21.46
N HIS A 91 -4.96 28.34 -22.13
CA HIS A 91 -4.88 28.45 -23.58
C HIS A 91 -4.87 27.08 -24.24
N GLY A 92 -5.43 27.01 -25.45
CA GLY A 92 -5.32 25.80 -26.28
C GLY A 92 -3.98 25.72 -26.99
N TYR A 93 -3.52 24.50 -27.20
CA TYR A 93 -2.27 24.19 -27.91
C TYR A 93 -2.50 23.10 -28.95
N THR A 94 -1.71 23.09 -30.02
CA THR A 94 -1.78 22.07 -31.05
C THR A 94 -1.06 20.77 -30.71
N ASN A 95 -0.08 20.82 -29.80
CA ASN A 95 0.88 19.74 -29.60
C ASN A 95 1.28 19.54 -28.14
N LYS A 96 0.56 20.15 -27.19
CA LYS A 96 0.75 19.92 -25.76
C LYS A 96 -0.54 20.04 -24.97
N LEU A 97 -0.58 19.44 -23.80
CA LEU A 97 -1.69 19.52 -22.86
C LEU A 97 -1.57 20.78 -21.99
N SER A 98 -2.70 21.34 -21.64
CA SER A 98 -2.85 22.22 -20.47
C SER A 98 -3.28 21.37 -19.30
N TYR A 99 -3.04 21.79 -18.08
CA TYR A 99 -3.36 21.02 -16.89
C TYR A 99 -4.12 21.83 -15.85
N THR A 100 -5.00 21.15 -15.12
CA THR A 100 -5.53 21.65 -13.85
C THR A 100 -5.39 20.56 -12.79
N LYS A 101 -5.15 20.96 -11.53
CA LYS A 101 -5.14 20.04 -10.39
C LYS A 101 -6.48 20.15 -9.68
N LEU A 102 -7.09 19.01 -9.40
CA LEU A 102 -8.23 18.85 -8.52
C LEU A 102 -7.73 18.48 -7.12
N GLU A 103 -8.34 19.08 -6.11
CA GLU A 103 -8.16 18.70 -4.71
C GLU A 103 -9.53 18.44 -4.10
N VAL A 104 -9.72 17.27 -3.50
CA VAL A 104 -10.93 16.94 -2.74
C VAL A 104 -10.63 16.92 -1.25
N VAL A 105 -11.55 17.48 -0.45
CA VAL A 105 -11.45 17.44 1.00
C VAL A 105 -12.03 16.13 1.53
N LYS A 106 -11.60 15.71 2.74
CA LYS A 106 -12.18 14.55 3.44
C LYS A 106 -13.71 14.65 3.46
N ASN A 107 -14.38 13.55 3.18
CA ASN A 107 -15.83 13.43 3.28
C ASN A 107 -16.22 12.79 4.62
N GLU A 108 -16.81 13.56 5.49
CA GLU A 108 -17.33 13.10 6.79
C GLU A 108 -18.85 12.88 6.77
N GLY A 109 -19.45 12.84 5.59
CA GLY A 109 -20.85 12.59 5.33
C GLY A 109 -21.08 11.39 4.43
N GLU A 110 -22.25 11.33 3.83
CA GLU A 110 -22.59 10.30 2.84
C GLU A 110 -21.81 10.43 1.56
N LYS A 111 -21.81 9.38 0.72
CA LYS A 111 -21.25 9.39 -0.65
C LYS A 111 -21.74 10.63 -1.40
N ARG A 112 -20.82 11.33 -2.07
CA ARG A 112 -21.12 12.55 -2.80
C ARG A 112 -20.52 12.55 -4.20
N ALA A 113 -21.13 13.33 -5.09
CA ALA A 113 -20.69 13.47 -6.47
C ALA A 113 -20.83 14.92 -6.94
N THR A 114 -19.96 15.30 -7.85
CA THR A 114 -20.03 16.56 -8.59
C THR A 114 -19.43 16.37 -9.99
N THR A 115 -19.29 17.45 -10.75
CA THR A 115 -18.78 17.38 -12.12
C THR A 115 -17.77 18.50 -12.35
N LEU A 116 -16.62 18.17 -12.91
CA LEU A 116 -15.75 19.13 -13.57
C LEU A 116 -16.31 19.39 -14.97
N THR A 117 -16.54 20.63 -15.30
CA THR A 117 -16.99 21.07 -16.63
C THR A 117 -15.91 21.94 -17.26
N VAL A 118 -15.41 21.55 -18.43
CA VAL A 118 -14.46 22.34 -19.22
C VAL A 118 -15.15 22.82 -20.49
N LYS A 119 -15.04 24.12 -20.77
CA LYS A 119 -15.67 24.80 -21.90
C LYS A 119 -14.62 25.48 -22.76
N SER A 120 -14.74 25.35 -24.07
CA SER A 120 -13.96 26.13 -25.03
C SER A 120 -14.86 26.48 -26.21
N GLY A 121 -15.19 27.76 -26.36
CA GLY A 121 -16.19 28.22 -27.32
C GLY A 121 -17.57 27.60 -27.06
N SER A 122 -18.09 26.82 -28.04
CA SER A 122 -19.36 26.11 -27.90
C SER A 122 -19.22 24.66 -27.45
N ILE A 123 -18.00 24.17 -27.29
CA ILE A 123 -17.75 22.81 -26.89
C ILE A 123 -17.69 22.72 -25.35
N VAL A 124 -18.35 21.71 -24.81
CA VAL A 124 -18.39 21.39 -23.38
C VAL A 124 -18.00 19.94 -23.17
N LYS A 125 -17.06 19.68 -22.27
CA LYS A 125 -16.71 18.36 -21.78
C LYS A 125 -16.92 18.29 -20.29
N SER A 126 -17.44 17.18 -19.81
CA SER A 126 -17.71 16.94 -18.40
C SER A 126 -16.97 15.69 -17.93
N LEU A 127 -16.47 15.73 -16.71
CA LEU A 127 -15.82 14.66 -16.00
C LEU A 127 -16.54 14.49 -14.66
N ALA A 128 -17.09 13.30 -14.41
CA ALA A 128 -17.73 13.00 -13.14
C ALA A 128 -16.67 12.87 -12.03
N ILE A 129 -16.97 13.42 -10.86
CA ILE A 129 -16.13 13.33 -9.67
C ILE A 129 -16.98 12.71 -8.57
N ASN A 130 -16.65 11.49 -8.16
CA ASN A 130 -17.33 10.78 -7.10
C ASN A 130 -16.39 10.65 -5.89
N GLN A 131 -16.93 10.75 -4.69
CA GLN A 131 -16.21 10.50 -3.46
C GLN A 131 -17.05 9.64 -2.52
N ASN A 132 -16.44 8.56 -2.03
CA ASN A 132 -17.05 7.73 -1.02
C ASN A 132 -17.31 8.54 0.25
N GLY A 133 -18.27 8.10 1.06
CA GLY A 133 -18.65 8.72 2.32
C GLY A 133 -18.45 7.80 3.49
N ILE A 134 -18.76 8.32 4.67
CA ILE A 134 -18.89 7.54 5.89
C ILE A 134 -20.08 6.61 5.71
N GLY A 135 -19.83 5.35 6.02
CA GLY A 135 -20.88 4.37 6.15
C GLY A 135 -21.26 3.73 4.83
N LEU A 136 -21.29 2.44 4.92
CA LEU A 136 -22.02 1.59 4.02
C LEU A 136 -23.50 1.86 4.21
N ASP A 137 -24.27 1.61 3.15
CA ASP A 137 -25.70 1.38 3.32
C ASP A 137 -25.89 0.39 4.49
N PRO A 138 -26.72 0.71 5.49
CA PRO A 138 -27.00 -0.23 6.59
C PRO A 138 -27.48 -1.61 6.10
N ASN A 139 -27.91 -1.71 4.84
CA ASN A 139 -28.32 -2.94 4.19
C ASN A 139 -27.18 -3.64 3.39
N ASP A 140 -25.99 -3.04 3.35
CA ASP A 140 -24.81 -3.61 2.68
C ASP A 140 -23.61 -3.54 3.66
N PRO A 141 -23.58 -4.41 4.68
CA PRO A 141 -22.49 -4.47 5.64
C PRO A 141 -21.17 -4.82 4.95
N PHE A 142 -20.06 -4.53 5.59
CA PHE A 142 -18.72 -4.89 5.13
C PHE A 142 -18.66 -6.35 4.71
N MET A 143 -17.97 -6.61 3.59
CA MET A 143 -17.77 -7.98 3.14
C MET A 143 -17.04 -8.81 4.21
N SER A 144 -17.44 -10.06 4.37
CA SER A 144 -16.74 -10.97 5.27
C SER A 144 -15.30 -11.20 4.83
N SER A 145 -14.45 -11.65 5.73
CA SER A 145 -13.05 -11.99 5.47
C SER A 145 -12.92 -13.00 4.31
N PHE A 146 -13.81 -13.97 4.19
CA PHE A 146 -13.83 -14.91 3.08
C PHE A 146 -14.11 -14.23 1.74
N THR A 147 -15.13 -13.37 1.69
CA THR A 147 -15.46 -12.58 0.49
C THR A 147 -14.33 -11.60 0.15
N PHE A 148 -13.69 -11.03 1.17
CA PHE A 148 -12.53 -10.17 0.98
C PHE A 148 -11.39 -10.93 0.32
N VAL A 149 -10.99 -12.11 0.83
CA VAL A 149 -9.92 -12.93 0.25
C VAL A 149 -10.23 -13.32 -1.19
N GLU A 150 -11.48 -13.66 -1.51
CA GLU A 150 -11.91 -13.97 -2.89
C GLU A 150 -11.72 -12.77 -3.83
N LYS A 151 -11.98 -11.54 -3.37
CA LYS A 151 -11.98 -10.32 -4.19
C LYS A 151 -10.64 -9.59 -4.24
N MET A 152 -9.83 -9.70 -3.19
CA MET A 152 -8.61 -8.90 -3.03
C MET A 152 -7.54 -9.19 -4.09
N GLY A 153 -7.62 -10.35 -4.75
CA GLY A 153 -6.69 -10.75 -5.82
C GLY A 153 -5.24 -10.80 -5.37
N LEU A 154 -4.34 -10.91 -6.31
CA LEU A 154 -2.90 -10.86 -6.02
C LEU A 154 -2.50 -9.48 -5.53
N GLY A 155 -1.63 -9.43 -4.51
CA GLY A 155 -1.19 -8.20 -3.90
C GLY A 155 0.31 -7.92 -4.02
N TYR A 156 0.68 -6.70 -3.68
CA TYR A 156 2.02 -6.16 -3.68
C TYR A 156 2.33 -5.51 -2.32
N ASN A 157 3.50 -5.79 -1.75
CA ASN A 157 3.99 -5.10 -0.57
C ASN A 157 4.77 -3.83 -0.97
N LEU A 158 4.32 -2.67 -0.49
CA LEU A 158 4.99 -1.37 -0.69
C LEU A 158 6.11 -1.21 0.35
N GLY A 159 7.01 -2.19 0.42
CA GLY A 159 8.08 -2.26 1.41
C GLY A 159 9.22 -1.28 1.18
N THR A 160 10.06 -1.10 2.20
CA THR A 160 11.20 -0.17 2.26
C THR A 160 10.82 1.30 2.02
N THR A 161 9.63 1.69 2.46
CA THR A 161 9.08 3.05 2.38
C THR A 161 8.67 3.53 3.78
N LEU A 162 7.37 3.50 4.11
CA LEU A 162 6.87 3.92 5.43
C LEU A 162 7.25 2.94 6.56
N ASP A 163 7.73 1.77 6.23
CA ASP A 163 8.33 0.81 7.16
C ASP A 163 9.80 1.11 7.48
N ALA A 164 10.46 2.04 6.78
CA ALA A 164 11.85 2.36 6.98
C ALA A 164 12.12 2.82 8.43
N ASN A 165 13.09 2.16 9.07
CA ASN A 165 13.53 2.43 10.43
C ASN A 165 15.06 2.67 10.45
N PRO A 166 15.52 3.83 9.92
CA PRO A 166 16.93 4.15 9.85
C PRO A 166 17.50 4.35 11.24
N SER A 167 18.66 3.76 11.51
CA SER A 167 19.38 3.84 12.78
C SER A 167 20.84 4.20 12.56
N GLY A 168 21.48 4.71 13.60
CA GLY A 168 22.91 5.04 13.59
C GLY A 168 23.21 6.51 13.88
N SER A 169 24.44 6.81 14.24
CA SER A 169 24.88 8.16 14.66
C SER A 169 24.83 9.24 13.56
N TRP A 170 24.59 8.84 12.34
CA TRP A 170 24.44 9.74 11.17
C TRP A 170 22.99 10.20 10.95
N TRP A 171 22.03 9.59 11.67
CA TRP A 171 20.60 9.87 11.54
C TRP A 171 20.09 10.56 12.80
N ASP A 172 19.62 11.80 12.66
CA ASP A 172 18.90 12.52 13.72
C ASP A 172 17.42 12.59 13.39
N PRO A 173 16.57 11.82 14.05
CA PRO A 173 15.13 11.77 13.73
C PRO A 173 14.39 13.09 14.02
N GLU A 174 14.92 13.97 14.89
CA GLU A 174 14.25 15.22 15.25
C GLU A 174 14.24 16.23 14.10
N ASP A 175 15.25 16.18 13.22
CA ASP A 175 15.39 17.08 12.07
C ASP A 175 14.73 16.53 10.78
N LYS A 176 14.08 15.35 10.84
CA LYS A 176 13.59 14.64 9.66
C LYS A 176 12.11 14.81 9.43
N THR A 177 11.75 15.01 8.16
CA THR A 177 10.38 14.97 7.68
C THR A 177 9.92 13.54 7.41
N PRO A 178 8.63 13.25 7.30
CA PRO A 178 8.15 11.93 6.87
C PRO A 178 8.78 11.44 5.57
N TYR A 179 9.03 12.32 4.61
CA TYR A 179 9.66 11.97 3.32
C TYR A 179 11.12 11.54 3.46
N ASP A 180 11.88 12.14 4.41
CA ASP A 180 13.26 11.70 4.69
C ASP A 180 13.29 10.27 5.24
N PHE A 181 12.33 9.90 6.08
CA PHE A 181 12.18 8.53 6.57
C PHE A 181 11.81 7.58 5.42
N GLU A 182 10.76 7.90 4.68
CA GLU A 182 10.24 7.09 3.58
C GLU A 182 11.32 6.74 2.54
N THR A 183 12.23 7.68 2.26
CA THR A 183 13.28 7.49 1.24
C THR A 183 14.60 6.97 1.80
N SER A 184 14.70 6.82 3.12
CA SER A 184 15.96 6.49 3.80
C SER A 184 16.55 5.13 3.43
N TRP A 185 15.72 4.19 3.00
CA TRP A 185 16.13 2.86 2.54
C TRP A 185 16.21 2.73 1.02
N GLY A 186 16.30 3.88 0.31
CA GLY A 186 16.62 3.94 -1.11
C GLY A 186 15.45 3.74 -2.06
N GLN A 187 14.22 3.81 -1.55
CA GLN A 187 13.04 3.90 -2.40
C GLN A 187 12.66 5.37 -2.62
N PRO A 188 12.01 5.72 -3.72
CA PRO A 188 11.49 7.06 -3.93
C PRO A 188 10.33 7.37 -2.98
N GLU A 189 10.01 8.65 -2.85
CA GLU A 189 8.75 9.10 -2.27
C GLU A 189 7.57 8.46 -3.02
N THR A 190 6.64 7.84 -2.29
CA THR A 190 5.46 7.22 -2.90
C THR A 190 4.56 8.29 -3.50
N THR A 191 4.25 8.18 -4.77
CA THR A 191 3.33 9.04 -5.51
C THR A 191 2.12 8.27 -6.00
N GLN A 192 1.07 8.99 -6.44
CA GLN A 192 -0.09 8.34 -7.05
C GLN A 192 0.30 7.57 -8.31
N GLU A 193 1.27 8.08 -9.08
CA GLU A 193 1.76 7.45 -10.30
C GLU A 193 2.41 6.08 -10.02
N ILE A 194 3.17 5.95 -8.94
CA ILE A 194 3.74 4.65 -8.52
C ILE A 194 2.63 3.67 -8.17
N ILE A 195 1.64 4.10 -7.41
CA ILE A 195 0.51 3.25 -7.02
C ILE A 195 -0.33 2.87 -8.24
N ASP A 196 -0.64 3.81 -9.12
CA ASP A 196 -1.38 3.55 -10.36
C ASP A 196 -0.61 2.58 -11.27
N PHE A 197 0.72 2.73 -11.39
CA PHE A 197 1.58 1.81 -12.14
C PHE A 197 1.50 0.36 -11.62
N ILE A 198 1.52 0.17 -10.30
CA ILE A 198 1.37 -1.15 -9.67
C ILE A 198 -0.03 -1.72 -9.92
N ALA A 199 -1.07 -0.90 -9.72
CA ALA A 199 -2.47 -1.30 -9.91
C ALA A 199 -2.80 -1.64 -11.37
N GLU A 200 -2.28 -0.88 -12.33
CA GLU A 200 -2.49 -1.10 -13.78
C GLU A 200 -1.93 -2.45 -14.26
N LYS A 201 -0.89 -2.98 -13.62
CA LYS A 201 -0.38 -4.32 -13.94
C LYS A 201 -1.35 -5.43 -13.55
N GLY A 202 -2.25 -5.17 -12.60
CA GLY A 202 -3.29 -6.11 -12.16
C GLY A 202 -3.24 -6.44 -10.67
N PHE A 203 -2.30 -5.88 -9.90
CA PHE A 203 -2.31 -6.01 -8.45
C PHE A 203 -3.54 -5.30 -7.88
N LYS A 204 -4.36 -6.04 -7.14
CA LYS A 204 -5.62 -5.51 -6.59
C LYS A 204 -5.53 -5.13 -5.13
N THR A 205 -4.46 -5.52 -4.46
CA THR A 205 -4.21 -5.21 -3.05
C THR A 205 -2.80 -4.69 -2.89
N ILE A 206 -2.66 -3.60 -2.16
CA ILE A 206 -1.35 -3.08 -1.77
C ILE A 206 -1.29 -3.07 -0.24
N ARG A 207 -0.33 -3.83 0.30
CA ARG A 207 0.00 -3.77 1.72
C ARG A 207 0.97 -2.61 1.92
N VAL A 208 0.63 -1.72 2.82
CA VAL A 208 1.39 -0.54 3.21
C VAL A 208 1.98 -0.81 4.59
N PRO A 209 3.21 -1.33 4.65
CA PRO A 209 3.89 -1.56 5.91
C PRO A 209 4.31 -0.23 6.51
N VAL A 210 4.10 -0.05 7.82
CA VAL A 210 4.41 1.21 8.52
C VAL A 210 5.07 0.95 9.86
N THR A 211 6.20 1.61 10.11
CA THR A 211 6.82 1.69 11.43
C THR A 211 6.28 2.92 12.16
N TRP A 212 5.85 2.77 13.40
CA TRP A 212 5.15 3.82 14.14
C TRP A 212 5.92 4.33 15.35
N GLY A 213 6.61 3.46 16.08
CA GLY A 213 7.15 3.77 17.39
C GLY A 213 8.19 4.90 17.40
N ILE A 214 9.00 4.98 16.34
CA ILE A 214 9.99 6.06 16.14
C ILE A 214 9.34 7.40 15.75
N HIS A 215 8.07 7.36 15.38
CA HIS A 215 7.28 8.54 15.01
C HIS A 215 6.30 8.97 16.10
N CYS A 216 6.52 8.54 17.34
CA CYS A 216 5.75 8.97 18.50
C CYS A 216 6.46 10.08 19.26
N ASN A 217 5.66 11.03 19.74
CA ASN A 217 6.11 12.02 20.71
C ASN A 217 6.39 11.34 22.07
N ALA A 218 7.06 12.05 22.98
CA ALA A 218 7.39 11.54 24.31
C ALA A 218 6.15 11.14 25.15
N ASP A 219 4.97 11.67 24.84
CA ASP A 219 3.70 11.31 25.47
C ASP A 219 2.99 10.11 24.83
N GLY A 220 3.62 9.46 23.85
CA GLY A 220 3.09 8.31 23.11
C GLY A 220 2.12 8.68 21.98
N THR A 221 1.88 9.97 21.74
CA THR A 221 1.05 10.38 20.59
C THR A 221 1.83 10.27 19.28
N ILE A 222 1.19 9.75 18.24
CA ILE A 222 1.79 9.69 16.90
C ILE A 222 1.97 11.12 16.37
N ARG A 223 3.14 11.43 15.82
CA ARG A 223 3.39 12.71 15.15
C ARG A 223 2.36 12.95 14.07
N LYS A 224 1.78 14.15 14.08
CA LYS A 224 0.70 14.51 13.16
C LYS A 224 1.14 14.48 11.69
N ASP A 225 2.37 14.90 11.40
CA ASP A 225 2.92 14.87 10.05
C ASP A 225 3.08 13.42 9.54
N TRP A 226 3.54 12.49 10.39
CA TRP A 226 3.62 11.08 10.05
C TRP A 226 2.25 10.47 9.77
N MET A 227 1.29 10.65 10.67
CA MET A 227 -0.08 10.17 10.47
C MET A 227 -0.71 10.72 9.18
N ASN A 228 -0.44 11.99 8.85
CA ASN A 228 -0.93 12.60 7.60
C ASN A 228 -0.28 11.95 6.37
N ARG A 229 1.03 11.63 6.42
CA ARG A 229 1.71 10.97 5.31
C ARG A 229 1.21 9.55 5.09
N VAL A 230 1.03 8.78 6.18
CA VAL A 230 0.44 7.45 6.10
C VAL A 230 -0.97 7.50 5.49
N GLU A 231 -1.82 8.44 5.94
CA GLU A 231 -3.16 8.62 5.38
C GLU A 231 -3.10 8.99 3.89
N GLU A 232 -2.14 9.81 3.48
CA GLU A 232 -1.96 10.18 2.08
C GLU A 232 -1.66 8.94 1.21
N VAL A 233 -0.74 8.08 1.64
CA VAL A 233 -0.39 6.85 0.90
C VAL A 233 -1.57 5.86 0.90
N VAL A 234 -2.26 5.67 2.02
CA VAL A 234 -3.49 4.86 2.07
C VAL A 234 -4.52 5.37 1.06
N ASN A 235 -4.70 6.70 0.98
CA ASN A 235 -5.64 7.30 0.02
C ASN A 235 -5.18 7.08 -1.43
N MET A 236 -3.89 7.13 -1.73
CA MET A 236 -3.37 6.81 -3.07
C MET A 236 -3.74 5.38 -3.48
N VAL A 237 -3.58 4.41 -2.56
CA VAL A 237 -3.95 3.01 -2.80
C VAL A 237 -5.45 2.86 -3.08
N LEU A 238 -6.28 3.45 -2.24
CA LEU A 238 -7.74 3.38 -2.39
C LEU A 238 -8.23 4.14 -3.64
N ASN A 239 -7.59 5.25 -4.02
CA ASN A 239 -7.89 6.00 -5.24
C ASN A 239 -7.54 5.23 -6.51
N ALA A 240 -6.50 4.40 -6.48
CA ALA A 240 -6.18 3.48 -7.57
C ALA A 240 -7.19 2.33 -7.71
N GLY A 241 -8.18 2.24 -6.83
CA GLY A 241 -9.19 1.18 -6.82
C GLY A 241 -8.75 -0.10 -6.15
N CYS A 242 -7.59 -0.11 -5.50
CA CYS A 242 -7.04 -1.24 -4.79
C CYS A 242 -7.61 -1.39 -3.38
N TYR A 243 -7.50 -2.58 -2.81
CA TYR A 243 -7.58 -2.82 -1.38
C TYR A 243 -6.27 -2.40 -0.71
N CYS A 244 -6.36 -1.91 0.51
CA CYS A 244 -5.21 -1.47 1.29
C CYS A 244 -5.12 -2.27 2.59
N ILE A 245 -3.96 -2.83 2.89
CA ILE A 245 -3.66 -3.45 4.18
C ILE A 245 -2.66 -2.54 4.90
N LEU A 246 -3.01 -2.08 6.09
CA LEU A 246 -2.19 -1.21 6.93
C LEU A 246 -1.83 -1.93 8.21
N ASN A 247 -0.55 -1.91 8.60
CA ASN A 247 -0.05 -2.64 9.75
C ASN A 247 0.87 -1.82 10.67
N ILE A 248 1.41 -2.50 11.68
CA ILE A 248 2.59 -2.10 12.46
C ILE A 248 3.74 -3.01 11.99
N GLN A 249 4.79 -2.43 11.35
CA GLN A 249 5.84 -3.20 10.67
C GLN A 249 7.08 -3.42 11.56
N HIS A 250 8.10 -2.56 11.48
CA HIS A 250 9.38 -2.75 12.15
C HIS A 250 9.43 -2.25 13.62
N ASP A 251 8.29 -1.99 14.20
CA ASP A 251 8.12 -1.95 15.65
C ASP A 251 8.32 -3.34 16.27
N SER A 252 8.15 -4.40 15.45
CA SER A 252 8.45 -5.80 15.73
C SER A 252 9.68 -6.28 14.93
N GLY A 253 9.99 -7.58 14.98
CA GLY A 253 11.16 -8.16 14.30
C GLY A 253 12.42 -8.15 15.16
N ASP A 254 13.60 -8.28 14.55
CA ASP A 254 14.90 -8.41 15.24
C ASP A 254 15.69 -7.09 15.38
N GLY A 255 15.14 -5.99 14.90
CA GLY A 255 15.76 -4.66 15.01
C GLY A 255 16.04 -4.26 16.44
N ALA A 256 17.15 -3.53 16.66
CA ALA A 256 17.56 -3.09 17.99
C ALA A 256 16.52 -2.18 18.69
N ASP A 257 15.76 -1.44 17.90
CA ASP A 257 14.73 -0.52 18.39
C ASP A 257 13.32 -1.15 18.37
N SER A 258 13.21 -2.43 18.02
CA SER A 258 11.94 -3.17 18.03
C SER A 258 11.47 -3.38 19.47
N TRP A 259 10.41 -2.69 19.84
CA TRP A 259 9.83 -2.72 21.18
C TRP A 259 8.65 -3.68 21.31
N LEU A 260 7.97 -4.00 20.20
CA LEU A 260 6.84 -4.92 20.17
C LEU A 260 7.37 -6.37 20.13
N ARG A 261 7.27 -7.04 21.25
CA ARG A 261 7.83 -8.39 21.47
C ARG A 261 6.78 -9.34 22.02
N ALA A 262 6.91 -10.61 21.67
CA ALA A 262 6.17 -11.71 22.29
C ALA A 262 6.79 -12.04 23.64
N ASP A 263 6.52 -11.21 24.65
CA ASP A 263 7.18 -11.25 25.96
C ASP A 263 6.13 -11.11 27.07
N MET A 264 5.89 -12.21 27.79
CA MET A 264 4.94 -12.23 28.89
C MET A 264 5.43 -11.51 30.15
N ASP A 265 6.73 -11.42 30.37
CA ASP A 265 7.28 -10.74 31.54
C ASP A 265 7.09 -9.21 31.46
N ASN A 266 7.09 -8.65 30.24
CA ASN A 266 6.87 -7.24 29.97
C ASN A 266 5.52 -6.94 29.29
N TYR A 267 4.63 -7.91 29.24
CA TYR A 267 3.37 -7.84 28.50
C TYR A 267 2.56 -6.57 28.78
N ASP A 268 2.38 -6.20 30.05
CA ASP A 268 1.52 -5.07 30.43
C ASP A 268 2.02 -3.76 29.81
N THR A 269 3.33 -3.53 29.82
CA THR A 269 3.97 -2.34 29.23
C THR A 269 3.86 -2.33 27.72
N ILE A 270 4.09 -3.49 27.07
CA ILE A 270 4.00 -3.65 25.64
C ILE A 270 2.56 -3.45 25.18
N SER A 271 1.59 -4.10 25.85
CA SER A 271 0.17 -4.03 25.58
C SER A 271 -0.38 -2.60 25.72
N GLU A 272 0.03 -1.85 26.75
CA GLU A 272 -0.41 -0.46 26.94
C GLU A 272 0.01 0.41 25.74
N ARG A 273 1.28 0.32 25.33
CA ARG A 273 1.79 1.05 24.16
C ARG A 273 1.12 0.61 22.87
N PHE A 274 0.96 -0.68 22.67
CA PHE A 274 0.34 -1.27 21.49
C PHE A 274 -1.14 -0.82 21.34
N LYS A 275 -1.90 -0.90 22.40
CA LYS A 275 -3.28 -0.40 22.44
C LYS A 275 -3.38 1.10 22.18
N SER A 276 -2.45 1.88 22.74
CA SER A 276 -2.41 3.33 22.49
C SER A 276 -2.16 3.63 21.01
N LEU A 277 -1.24 2.93 20.34
CA LEU A 277 -1.00 3.10 18.91
C LEU A 277 -2.23 2.73 18.08
N TRP A 278 -2.78 1.52 18.28
CA TRP A 278 -3.95 1.09 17.52
C TRP A 278 -5.18 1.95 17.76
N THR A 279 -5.36 2.49 18.97
CA THR A 279 -6.44 3.45 19.24
C THR A 279 -6.31 4.68 18.35
N GLN A 280 -5.10 5.23 18.21
CA GLN A 280 -4.84 6.41 17.38
C GLN A 280 -5.00 6.10 15.89
N ILE A 281 -4.42 5.00 15.42
CA ILE A 281 -4.53 4.55 14.02
C ILE A 281 -5.99 4.29 13.67
N ALA A 282 -6.67 3.44 14.43
CA ALA A 282 -8.04 3.06 14.17
C ALA A 282 -9.01 4.26 14.25
N THR A 283 -8.76 5.22 15.15
CA THR A 283 -9.55 6.46 15.22
C THR A 283 -9.36 7.31 13.96
N ARG A 284 -8.11 7.42 13.43
CA ARG A 284 -7.84 8.19 12.22
C ARG A 284 -8.59 7.63 11.01
N PHE A 285 -8.62 6.30 10.89
CA PHE A 285 -9.18 5.58 9.75
C PHE A 285 -10.58 5.01 10.01
N ARG A 286 -11.22 5.39 11.10
CA ARG A 286 -12.49 4.82 11.57
C ARG A 286 -13.58 4.78 10.50
N ASP A 287 -13.65 5.81 9.69
CA ASP A 287 -14.74 6.04 8.75
C ASP A 287 -14.40 5.59 7.31
N TYR A 288 -13.26 4.95 7.09
CA TYR A 288 -12.85 4.40 5.79
C TYR A 288 -13.68 3.15 5.45
N ASP A 289 -13.89 2.91 4.15
CA ASP A 289 -14.69 1.77 3.66
C ASP A 289 -14.00 0.40 3.88
N ASP A 290 -14.66 -0.67 3.43
CA ASP A 290 -14.23 -2.06 3.61
C ASP A 290 -13.00 -2.47 2.78
N ARG A 291 -12.50 -1.58 1.93
CA ARG A 291 -11.25 -1.81 1.20
C ARG A 291 -10.00 -1.55 2.03
N LEU A 292 -10.12 -0.86 3.16
CA LEU A 292 -9.04 -0.72 4.12
C LEU A 292 -9.15 -1.80 5.18
N VAL A 293 -8.10 -2.60 5.31
CA VAL A 293 -7.95 -3.69 6.28
C VAL A 293 -6.81 -3.35 7.22
N PHE A 294 -6.94 -3.69 8.50
CA PHE A 294 -5.84 -3.55 9.46
C PHE A 294 -5.22 -4.91 9.75
N GLU A 295 -3.90 -4.95 9.82
CA GLU A 295 -3.12 -6.10 10.26
C GLU A 295 -2.43 -5.77 11.58
N ALA A 296 -2.58 -6.62 12.59
CA ALA A 296 -2.18 -6.34 13.97
C ALA A 296 -0.74 -5.89 14.09
N PHE A 297 0.17 -6.65 13.50
CA PHE A 297 1.60 -6.40 13.44
C PHE A 297 2.23 -7.25 12.33
N ASN A 298 3.51 -7.03 12.07
CA ASN A 298 4.28 -7.82 11.10
C ASN A 298 4.76 -9.15 11.75
N GLU A 299 6.03 -9.33 11.90
CA GLU A 299 6.71 -10.53 12.38
C GLU A 299 7.16 -10.31 13.83
N ILE A 300 6.29 -10.63 14.79
CA ILE A 300 6.58 -10.47 16.20
C ILE A 300 7.47 -11.62 16.70
N LEU A 301 8.58 -11.28 17.35
CA LEU A 301 9.55 -12.23 17.89
C LEU A 301 9.57 -12.21 19.42
N SER A 302 10.18 -13.23 20.02
CA SER A 302 10.46 -13.29 21.46
C SER A 302 11.36 -12.13 21.91
N ALA A 303 11.50 -11.95 23.21
CA ALA A 303 12.43 -10.94 23.77
C ALA A 303 13.88 -11.15 23.31
N SER A 304 14.28 -12.41 23.01
CA SER A 304 15.60 -12.77 22.47
C SER A 304 15.71 -12.65 20.94
N GLY A 305 14.61 -12.34 20.23
CA GLY A 305 14.63 -12.18 18.77
C GLY A 305 14.73 -13.48 17.98
N GLU A 306 14.11 -14.55 18.46
CA GLU A 306 14.15 -15.86 17.81
C GLU A 306 13.20 -15.92 16.61
N TRP A 307 13.73 -16.28 15.44
CA TRP A 307 12.95 -16.51 14.21
C TRP A 307 12.35 -17.90 14.12
N ASP A 308 13.04 -18.89 14.70
CA ASP A 308 12.55 -20.28 14.78
C ASP A 308 11.35 -20.40 15.74
N ASP A 309 10.88 -21.61 15.97
CA ASP A 309 9.88 -21.87 17.00
C ASP A 309 10.45 -21.42 18.36
N PRO A 310 9.76 -20.56 19.12
CA PRO A 310 10.32 -20.03 20.36
C PRO A 310 10.53 -21.15 21.38
N ALA A 311 11.67 -21.09 22.07
CA ALA A 311 11.98 -22.03 23.15
C ALA A 311 11.02 -21.88 24.35
N ASP A 312 10.51 -20.67 24.56
CA ASP A 312 9.49 -20.34 25.56
C ASP A 312 8.10 -20.28 24.91
N GLU A 313 7.27 -21.29 25.15
CA GLU A 313 5.90 -21.35 24.63
C GLU A 313 5.00 -20.22 25.14
N THR A 314 5.39 -19.49 26.20
CA THR A 314 4.63 -18.30 26.66
C THR A 314 4.63 -17.18 25.62
N CYS A 315 5.55 -17.19 24.65
CA CYS A 315 5.54 -16.30 23.49
C CYS A 315 4.24 -16.41 22.69
N TYR A 316 3.70 -17.63 22.49
CA TYR A 316 2.40 -17.80 21.82
C TYR A 316 1.27 -17.14 22.62
N THR A 317 1.31 -17.27 23.96
CA THR A 317 0.34 -16.62 24.83
C THR A 317 0.41 -15.09 24.70
N ALA A 318 1.63 -14.52 24.62
CA ALA A 318 1.82 -13.08 24.44
C ALA A 318 1.25 -12.60 23.10
N VAL A 319 1.52 -13.33 22.01
CA VAL A 319 0.98 -13.04 20.67
C VAL A 319 -0.56 -13.04 20.71
N ASN A 320 -1.17 -14.14 21.18
CA ASN A 320 -2.62 -14.27 21.23
C ASN A 320 -3.30 -13.16 22.05
N LYS A 321 -2.66 -12.76 23.16
CA LYS A 321 -3.17 -11.64 23.99
C LYS A 321 -3.05 -10.28 23.29
N LEU A 322 -1.96 -10.03 22.56
CA LEU A 322 -1.78 -8.78 21.80
C LEU A 322 -2.79 -8.70 20.65
N GLU A 323 -3.07 -9.82 19.99
CA GLU A 323 -4.10 -9.87 18.96
C GLU A 323 -5.51 -9.64 19.51
N GLN A 324 -5.81 -10.15 20.71
CA GLN A 324 -7.06 -9.81 21.38
C GLN A 324 -7.13 -8.31 21.72
N ASP A 325 -6.03 -7.73 22.26
CA ASP A 325 -5.94 -6.29 22.52
C ASP A 325 -6.17 -5.46 21.24
N PHE A 326 -5.60 -5.90 20.11
CA PHE A 326 -5.82 -5.26 18.82
C PHE A 326 -7.29 -5.25 18.40
N VAL A 327 -7.95 -6.42 18.42
CA VAL A 327 -9.36 -6.53 18.07
C VAL A 327 -10.20 -5.65 18.98
N ASP A 328 -10.00 -5.74 20.28
CA ASP A 328 -10.77 -5.00 21.28
C ASP A 328 -10.67 -3.48 21.08
N VAL A 329 -9.46 -2.95 20.91
CA VAL A 329 -9.30 -1.49 20.74
C VAL A 329 -9.79 -0.99 19.40
N VAL A 330 -9.59 -1.75 18.33
CA VAL A 330 -10.10 -1.35 17.01
C VAL A 330 -11.62 -1.31 17.02
N ARG A 331 -12.29 -2.36 17.53
CA ARG A 331 -13.76 -2.42 17.65
C ARG A 331 -14.30 -1.29 18.55
N ALA A 332 -13.62 -0.98 19.65
CA ALA A 332 -14.01 0.09 20.57
C ALA A 332 -14.00 1.49 19.95
N THR A 333 -13.27 1.73 18.88
CA THR A 333 -13.30 3.02 18.17
C THR A 333 -14.61 3.26 17.41
N GLY A 334 -15.41 2.22 17.16
CA GLY A 334 -16.73 2.30 16.52
C GLY A 334 -16.66 2.72 15.04
N GLY A 335 -17.79 3.20 14.51
CA GLY A 335 -17.91 3.52 13.09
C GLY A 335 -17.68 2.28 12.22
N ASN A 336 -17.01 2.44 11.07
CA ASN A 336 -16.75 1.34 10.18
C ASN A 336 -15.77 0.28 10.75
N ASN A 337 -15.04 0.62 11.80
CA ASN A 337 -14.18 -0.34 12.49
C ASN A 337 -14.96 -1.43 13.24
N GLU A 338 -16.26 -1.25 13.49
CA GLU A 338 -17.12 -2.30 14.04
C GLU A 338 -17.14 -3.55 13.15
N TYR A 339 -17.10 -3.35 11.81
CA TYR A 339 -17.20 -4.43 10.81
C TYR A 339 -15.93 -4.60 9.95
N ARG A 340 -14.89 -3.79 10.18
CA ARG A 340 -13.65 -3.84 9.39
C ARG A 340 -12.99 -5.22 9.49
N ASN A 341 -12.54 -5.75 8.35
CA ASN A 341 -11.70 -6.93 8.35
C ASN A 341 -10.37 -6.66 9.07
N LEU A 342 -10.02 -7.53 10.01
CA LEU A 342 -8.81 -7.48 10.81
C LEU A 342 -7.96 -8.71 10.54
N MET A 343 -6.67 -8.51 10.30
CA MET A 343 -5.71 -9.57 10.05
C MET A 343 -4.88 -9.83 11.30
N VAL A 344 -4.73 -11.09 11.63
CA VAL A 344 -4.00 -11.60 12.79
C VAL A 344 -2.93 -12.60 12.33
N ASN A 345 -1.83 -12.69 13.06
CA ASN A 345 -0.62 -13.36 12.63
C ASN A 345 -0.14 -14.39 13.66
N PRO A 346 0.29 -15.59 13.26
CA PRO A 346 1.02 -16.48 14.16
C PRO A 346 2.37 -15.85 14.57
N TYR A 347 3.00 -16.39 15.60
CA TYR A 347 4.36 -15.98 16.00
C TYR A 347 5.29 -15.90 14.77
N SER A 348 6.03 -14.79 14.63
CA SER A 348 6.87 -14.44 13.47
C SER A 348 6.16 -14.52 12.11
N SER A 349 4.82 -14.46 12.08
CA SER A 349 3.98 -14.70 10.90
C SER A 349 4.27 -16.04 10.19
N GLY A 350 4.91 -16.98 10.89
CA GLY A 350 5.48 -18.17 10.29
C GLY A 350 4.51 -19.34 10.15
N SER A 351 4.88 -20.31 9.28
CA SER A 351 4.04 -21.43 8.86
C SER A 351 4.39 -22.77 9.49
N THR A 352 5.28 -22.84 10.51
CA THR A 352 5.64 -24.10 11.16
C THR A 352 4.44 -24.71 11.90
N ALA A 353 4.47 -26.02 12.11
CA ALA A 353 3.38 -26.69 12.82
C ALA A 353 3.17 -26.15 14.24
N ALA A 354 4.27 -25.80 14.94
CA ALA A 354 4.21 -25.27 16.30
C ALA A 354 3.61 -23.85 16.33
N LYS A 355 4.05 -22.97 15.42
CA LYS A 355 3.53 -21.61 15.33
C LYS A 355 2.03 -21.60 15.00
N LEU A 356 1.61 -22.41 14.03
CA LEU A 356 0.20 -22.53 13.67
C LEU A 356 -0.64 -23.13 14.81
N ALA A 357 -0.12 -24.14 15.52
CA ALA A 357 -0.81 -24.74 16.66
C ALA A 357 -0.90 -23.78 17.87
N GLY A 358 0.11 -22.93 18.06
CA GLY A 358 0.15 -21.93 19.14
C GLY A 358 -0.75 -20.72 18.93
N MET A 359 -1.23 -20.51 17.70
CA MET A 359 -2.12 -19.39 17.39
C MET A 359 -3.57 -19.70 17.78
N GLU A 360 -4.19 -18.74 18.48
CA GLU A 360 -5.62 -18.71 18.79
C GLU A 360 -6.25 -17.53 18.06
N ILE A 361 -7.47 -17.73 17.55
CA ILE A 361 -8.19 -16.61 16.91
C ILE A 361 -8.82 -15.75 17.99
N PRO A 362 -8.62 -14.43 17.99
CA PRO A 362 -9.22 -13.53 18.96
C PRO A 362 -10.74 -13.63 18.96
N ASN A 363 -11.34 -13.45 20.14
CA ASN A 363 -12.79 -13.27 20.24
C ASN A 363 -13.19 -11.94 19.58
N ASP A 364 -14.18 -11.99 18.71
CA ASP A 364 -14.73 -10.81 18.05
C ASP A 364 -16.25 -10.84 18.09
N ILE A 365 -16.86 -9.67 18.18
CA ILE A 365 -18.32 -9.51 18.05
C ILE A 365 -18.81 -9.87 16.64
N HIS A 366 -17.91 -9.76 15.66
CA HIS A 366 -18.12 -10.10 14.23
C HIS A 366 -17.05 -11.09 13.75
N PRO A 367 -17.09 -12.37 14.14
CA PRO A 367 -16.01 -13.33 13.88
C PRO A 367 -15.72 -13.55 12.40
N ASN A 368 -16.68 -13.32 11.50
CA ASN A 368 -16.49 -13.40 10.06
C ASN A 368 -15.63 -12.27 9.46
N HIS A 369 -15.16 -11.34 10.29
CA HIS A 369 -14.29 -10.23 9.90
C HIS A 369 -12.85 -10.39 10.44
N ILE A 370 -12.47 -11.58 10.85
CA ILE A 370 -11.08 -11.93 11.16
C ILE A 370 -10.53 -12.82 10.04
N LEU A 371 -9.27 -12.61 9.65
CA LEU A 371 -8.51 -13.48 8.76
C LEU A 371 -7.07 -13.61 9.25
N ALA A 372 -6.42 -14.73 8.89
CA ALA A 372 -5.02 -14.96 9.23
C ALA A 372 -4.08 -14.50 8.11
N SER A 373 -2.94 -13.93 8.51
CA SER A 373 -1.85 -13.56 7.62
C SER A 373 -0.61 -14.39 7.97
N ILE A 374 -0.07 -15.08 6.99
CA ILE A 374 1.11 -15.92 7.12
C ILE A 374 2.18 -15.43 6.14
N HIS A 375 3.44 -15.46 6.54
CA HIS A 375 4.56 -15.21 5.65
C HIS A 375 5.24 -16.52 5.28
N SER A 376 5.56 -16.69 3.99
CA SER A 376 6.26 -17.87 3.50
C SER A 376 7.26 -17.50 2.41
N TYR A 377 8.52 -17.58 2.77
CA TYR A 377 9.66 -17.52 1.85
C TYR A 377 10.26 -18.92 1.70
N ASP A 378 9.38 -19.92 1.57
CA ASP A 378 9.77 -21.32 1.49
C ASP A 378 9.79 -21.85 0.05
N PRO A 379 10.71 -22.77 -0.28
CA PRO A 379 11.81 -23.18 0.59
C PRO A 379 12.79 -22.04 0.87
N TYR A 380 13.16 -21.83 2.14
CA TYR A 380 13.98 -20.70 2.56
C TYR A 380 15.30 -20.59 1.78
N TRP A 381 15.97 -21.74 1.59
CA TRP A 381 17.21 -21.82 0.83
C TRP A 381 17.07 -21.43 -0.66
N PHE A 382 15.87 -21.55 -1.23
CA PHE A 382 15.56 -21.09 -2.59
C PHE A 382 15.13 -19.62 -2.62
N CYS A 383 14.24 -19.23 -1.73
CA CYS A 383 13.58 -17.92 -1.77
C CYS A 383 14.41 -16.81 -1.12
N ASN A 384 15.08 -17.09 0.02
CA ASN A 384 15.62 -16.05 0.89
C ASN A 384 17.06 -16.27 1.37
N ASP A 385 17.71 -17.41 1.04
CA ASP A 385 19.10 -17.63 1.43
C ASP A 385 20.03 -16.65 0.71
N THR A 386 20.67 -15.79 1.48
CA THR A 386 21.65 -14.81 1.00
C THR A 386 23.08 -15.17 1.39
N SER A 387 23.28 -16.32 2.05
CA SER A 387 24.59 -16.82 2.47
C SER A 387 25.39 -17.31 1.25
N ASP A 388 26.60 -16.86 1.13
CA ASP A 388 27.64 -17.23 0.15
C ASP A 388 27.25 -17.36 -1.34
N PRO A 389 27.40 -16.27 -2.12
CA PRO A 389 27.20 -16.29 -3.57
C PRO A 389 28.24 -17.15 -4.34
N ASN A 390 29.27 -17.66 -3.66
CA ASN A 390 30.33 -18.47 -4.26
C ASN A 390 30.18 -19.98 -3.97
N SER A 391 29.09 -20.38 -3.31
CA SER A 391 28.84 -21.81 -3.11
C SER A 391 28.70 -22.48 -4.48
N GLN A 392 29.53 -23.51 -4.72
CA GLN A 392 29.50 -24.24 -5.99
C GLN A 392 28.25 -25.13 -6.16
N GLN A 393 27.24 -24.93 -5.37
CA GLN A 393 26.03 -25.73 -5.31
C GLN A 393 24.86 -25.06 -6.07
N TRP A 394 25.12 -24.57 -7.30
CA TRP A 394 24.08 -23.94 -8.14
C TRP A 394 22.83 -24.80 -8.33
N TYR A 395 22.92 -26.12 -8.20
CA TYR A 395 21.79 -27.07 -8.32
C TYR A 395 20.80 -26.99 -7.19
N ILE A 396 21.17 -26.45 -6.03
CA ILE A 396 20.22 -26.27 -4.91
C ILE A 396 19.22 -25.13 -5.19
N TYR A 397 19.51 -24.26 -6.16
CA TYR A 397 18.65 -23.14 -6.53
C TYR A 397 17.73 -23.45 -7.72
N MET A 398 17.52 -24.73 -8.03
CA MET A 398 16.54 -25.17 -9.02
C MET A 398 15.18 -25.39 -8.37
N PHE A 399 14.14 -24.88 -8.99
CA PHE A 399 12.77 -25.14 -8.55
C PHE A 399 12.30 -26.52 -9.03
N ASP A 400 12.51 -27.52 -8.22
CA ASP A 400 12.23 -28.92 -8.52
C ASP A 400 11.06 -29.49 -7.68
N THR A 401 10.86 -30.79 -7.77
CA THR A 401 9.81 -31.50 -7.01
C THR A 401 9.99 -31.42 -5.50
N THR A 402 11.20 -31.21 -5.00
CA THR A 402 11.46 -31.04 -3.56
C THR A 402 10.90 -29.70 -3.08
N CYS A 403 11.16 -28.62 -3.85
CA CYS A 403 10.56 -27.33 -3.58
C CYS A 403 9.03 -27.39 -3.60
N GLN A 404 8.47 -28.05 -4.62
CA GLN A 404 7.02 -28.20 -4.75
C GLN A 404 6.41 -28.94 -3.55
N GLN A 405 7.04 -30.02 -3.11
CA GLN A 405 6.57 -30.80 -1.97
C GLN A 405 6.58 -29.98 -0.68
N GLU A 406 7.63 -29.19 -0.44
CA GLU A 406 7.71 -28.33 0.74
C GLU A 406 6.59 -27.27 0.76
N ILE A 407 6.34 -26.63 -0.39
CA ILE A 407 5.22 -25.70 -0.55
C ILE A 407 3.88 -26.42 -0.33
N ASP A 408 3.69 -27.62 -0.89
CA ASP A 408 2.48 -28.40 -0.73
C ASP A 408 2.20 -28.77 0.74
N ASP A 409 3.25 -29.13 1.47
CA ASP A 409 3.15 -29.44 2.90
C ASP A 409 2.78 -28.21 3.73
N ILE A 410 3.28 -27.02 3.35
CA ILE A 410 2.95 -25.75 3.98
C ILE A 410 1.47 -25.40 3.74
N PHE A 411 1.03 -25.39 2.48
CA PHE A 411 -0.37 -25.08 2.18
C PHE A 411 -1.35 -26.08 2.81
N THR A 412 -1.01 -27.36 2.81
CA THR A 412 -1.82 -28.40 3.47
C THR A 412 -1.97 -28.13 4.97
N ARG A 413 -0.88 -27.71 5.62
CA ARG A 413 -0.85 -27.40 7.06
C ARG A 413 -1.63 -26.14 7.39
N ILE A 414 -1.47 -25.08 6.56
CA ILE A 414 -2.19 -23.81 6.72
C ILE A 414 -3.70 -24.04 6.51
N GLU A 415 -4.09 -24.70 5.42
CA GLU A 415 -5.49 -25.02 5.11
C GLU A 415 -6.15 -25.80 6.24
N LYS A 416 -5.48 -26.86 6.69
CA LYS A 416 -5.98 -27.67 7.81
C LYS A 416 -6.21 -26.81 9.06
N ARG A 417 -5.25 -25.93 9.40
CA ARG A 417 -5.35 -25.13 10.62
C ARG A 417 -6.42 -24.06 10.52
N PHE A 418 -6.38 -23.24 9.48
CA PHE A 418 -7.26 -22.06 9.41
C PHE A 418 -8.62 -22.39 8.83
N SER A 419 -8.72 -23.03 7.68
CA SER A 419 -10.02 -23.34 7.07
C SER A 419 -10.77 -24.45 7.79
N GLU A 420 -10.09 -25.61 8.05
CA GLU A 420 -10.79 -26.79 8.55
C GLU A 420 -10.99 -26.75 10.08
N GLU A 421 -9.96 -26.39 10.86
CA GLU A 421 -10.02 -26.44 12.33
C GLU A 421 -10.59 -25.14 12.91
N LEU A 422 -10.18 -23.96 12.43
CA LEU A 422 -10.54 -22.68 13.01
C LEU A 422 -11.69 -21.99 12.26
N GLY A 423 -11.96 -22.36 11.01
CA GLY A 423 -13.04 -21.78 10.21
C GLY A 423 -12.83 -20.31 9.87
N VAL A 424 -11.58 -19.86 9.65
CA VAL A 424 -11.22 -18.50 9.27
C VAL A 424 -10.52 -18.46 7.92
N ALA A 425 -10.70 -17.37 7.19
CA ALA A 425 -9.97 -17.10 5.96
C ALA A 425 -8.50 -16.83 6.24
N TYR A 426 -7.62 -17.07 5.27
CA TYR A 426 -6.19 -16.77 5.38
C TYR A 426 -5.61 -16.30 4.06
N ILE A 427 -4.47 -15.61 4.13
CA ILE A 427 -3.64 -15.22 2.99
C ILE A 427 -2.16 -15.42 3.30
N LEU A 428 -1.32 -15.37 2.27
CA LEU A 428 0.09 -15.11 2.47
C LEU A 428 0.35 -13.59 2.44
N GLY A 429 0.52 -12.98 3.62
CA GLY A 429 0.80 -11.55 3.76
C GLY A 429 2.12 -11.14 3.10
N GLU A 430 3.07 -12.09 3.08
CA GLU A 430 4.31 -11.94 2.34
C GLU A 430 4.72 -13.28 1.71
N PHE A 431 5.14 -13.21 0.45
CA PHE A 431 5.82 -14.30 -0.24
C PHE A 431 6.71 -13.75 -1.34
N GLY A 432 7.67 -14.54 -1.81
CA GLY A 432 8.54 -14.13 -2.90
C GLY A 432 9.81 -14.96 -2.98
N ALA A 433 10.62 -14.72 -4.03
CA ALA A 433 11.97 -15.23 -4.17
C ALA A 433 12.91 -14.05 -4.47
N ILE A 434 13.81 -13.72 -3.54
CA ILE A 434 14.60 -12.48 -3.56
C ILE A 434 15.62 -12.45 -4.70
N GLY A 435 15.94 -13.59 -5.28
CA GLY A 435 16.64 -13.68 -6.55
C GLY A 435 18.14 -13.44 -6.56
N LYS A 436 18.83 -13.58 -5.45
CA LYS A 436 20.30 -13.49 -5.47
C LYS A 436 20.99 -14.73 -6.08
N HIS A 437 20.36 -15.90 -5.96
CA HIS A 437 20.95 -17.19 -6.38
C HIS A 437 20.11 -17.92 -7.43
N PRO A 438 18.78 -18.07 -7.31
CA PRO A 438 18.02 -18.74 -8.35
C PRO A 438 18.02 -17.96 -9.65
N ALA A 439 18.22 -18.65 -10.78
CA ALA A 439 18.08 -18.04 -12.09
C ALA A 439 16.62 -17.55 -12.31
N MET A 440 16.44 -16.53 -13.14
CA MET A 440 15.13 -15.98 -13.49
C MET A 440 14.12 -17.06 -13.86
N ALA A 441 14.51 -18.00 -14.73
CA ALA A 441 13.61 -19.08 -15.15
C ALA A 441 13.14 -19.98 -14.00
N GLU A 442 13.93 -20.15 -12.94
CA GLU A 442 13.55 -20.95 -11.77
C GLU A 442 12.62 -20.15 -10.86
N ARG A 443 12.83 -18.85 -10.70
CA ARG A 443 11.94 -17.94 -9.97
C ARG A 443 10.58 -17.80 -10.65
N VAL A 444 10.54 -17.82 -11.97
CA VAL A 444 9.30 -17.86 -12.77
C VAL A 444 8.49 -19.14 -12.45
N LYS A 445 9.15 -20.30 -12.39
CA LYS A 445 8.47 -21.57 -12.01
C LYS A 445 7.88 -21.49 -10.61
N TYR A 446 8.62 -20.93 -9.65
CA TYR A 446 8.14 -20.69 -8.30
C TYR A 446 6.89 -19.79 -8.31
N ALA A 447 6.94 -18.65 -8.98
CA ALA A 447 5.80 -17.73 -9.07
C ALA A 447 4.55 -18.40 -9.66
N GLN A 448 4.71 -19.15 -10.76
CA GLN A 448 3.63 -19.92 -11.38
C GLN A 448 3.04 -20.97 -10.41
N TYR A 449 3.92 -21.66 -9.67
CA TYR A 449 3.49 -22.68 -8.71
C TYR A 449 2.70 -22.07 -7.56
N MET A 450 3.16 -20.94 -7.00
CA MET A 450 2.43 -20.22 -5.96
C MET A 450 1.05 -19.78 -6.42
N VAL A 451 0.92 -19.22 -7.64
CA VAL A 451 -0.38 -18.86 -8.22
C VAL A 451 -1.31 -20.08 -8.38
N GLN A 452 -0.76 -21.25 -8.75
CA GLN A 452 -1.54 -22.48 -8.80
C GLN A 452 -2.05 -22.87 -7.40
N LYS A 453 -1.22 -22.75 -6.36
CA LYS A 453 -1.63 -23.03 -4.97
C LYS A 453 -2.69 -22.05 -4.49
N PHE A 454 -2.57 -20.75 -4.78
CA PHE A 454 -3.61 -19.79 -4.46
C PHE A 454 -4.96 -20.15 -5.09
N LYS A 455 -4.97 -20.54 -6.35
CA LYS A 455 -6.19 -21.01 -7.04
C LYS A 455 -6.74 -22.32 -6.43
N GLN A 456 -5.84 -23.25 -6.06
CA GLN A 456 -6.22 -24.56 -5.49
C GLN A 456 -6.91 -24.41 -4.12
N TYR A 457 -6.43 -23.49 -3.30
CA TYR A 457 -6.89 -23.31 -1.91
C TYR A 457 -7.83 -22.11 -1.73
N ASN A 458 -8.28 -21.48 -2.82
CA ASN A 458 -9.13 -20.28 -2.79
C ASN A 458 -8.59 -19.16 -1.87
N THR A 459 -7.28 -18.95 -1.94
CA THR A 459 -6.56 -17.93 -1.19
C THR A 459 -5.74 -17.06 -2.14
N THR A 460 -4.95 -16.16 -1.59
CA THR A 460 -4.05 -15.30 -2.36
C THR A 460 -2.81 -14.94 -1.54
N GLY A 461 -1.90 -14.19 -2.15
CA GLY A 461 -0.71 -13.69 -1.46
C GLY A 461 -0.27 -12.33 -1.99
N LEU A 462 0.57 -11.67 -1.19
CA LEU A 462 1.16 -10.38 -1.54
C LEU A 462 2.66 -10.56 -1.74
N TRP A 463 3.12 -10.29 -2.97
CA TRP A 463 4.54 -10.38 -3.27
C TRP A 463 5.33 -9.31 -2.51
N TRP A 464 6.43 -9.72 -1.87
CA TRP A 464 7.31 -8.77 -1.21
C TRP A 464 8.16 -8.05 -2.24
N MET A 465 7.96 -6.75 -2.43
CA MET A 465 8.65 -5.76 -3.26
C MET A 465 9.67 -6.30 -4.30
N GLY A 466 10.46 -5.43 -4.92
CA GLY A 466 11.63 -5.82 -5.75
C GLY A 466 11.28 -6.32 -7.16
N LEU A 467 10.06 -6.09 -7.64
CA LEU A 467 9.65 -6.43 -9.02
C LEU A 467 9.83 -5.28 -10.00
N CYS A 468 9.95 -4.06 -9.52
CA CYS A 468 10.00 -2.85 -10.35
C CYS A 468 10.99 -1.82 -9.80
N ASP A 469 11.46 -0.98 -10.68
CA ASP A 469 12.04 0.32 -10.36
C ASP A 469 10.90 1.33 -10.22
N ARG A 470 10.74 1.88 -9.01
CA ARG A 470 9.64 2.80 -8.70
C ARG A 470 9.94 4.24 -9.14
N ASP A 471 11.22 4.60 -9.30
CA ASP A 471 11.62 5.92 -9.84
C ASP A 471 11.33 6.01 -11.34
N GLU A 472 11.67 4.95 -12.07
CA GLU A 472 11.55 4.92 -13.53
C GLU A 472 10.18 4.37 -14.00
N LEU A 473 9.35 3.86 -13.07
CA LEU A 473 8.08 3.17 -13.34
C LEU A 473 8.24 2.01 -14.35
N GLU A 474 9.27 1.21 -14.14
CA GLU A 474 9.61 0.06 -15.00
C GLU A 474 9.60 -1.27 -14.24
N TRP A 475 9.01 -2.30 -14.83
CA TRP A 475 9.08 -3.66 -14.30
C TRP A 475 10.44 -4.26 -14.59
N THR A 476 11.28 -4.40 -13.57
CA THR A 476 12.63 -4.98 -13.68
C THR A 476 12.62 -6.50 -13.75
N GLU A 477 11.60 -7.13 -13.18
CA GLU A 477 11.40 -8.58 -13.10
C GLU A 477 10.19 -9.02 -13.95
N THR A 478 10.11 -8.58 -15.22
CA THR A 478 8.95 -8.76 -16.11
C THR A 478 8.48 -10.19 -16.23
N ASP A 479 9.39 -11.16 -16.34
CA ASP A 479 9.04 -12.58 -16.52
C ASP A 479 8.33 -13.13 -15.27
N ILE A 480 8.74 -12.69 -14.06
CA ILE A 480 8.05 -13.06 -12.81
C ILE A 480 6.69 -12.40 -12.74
N VAL A 481 6.63 -11.10 -13.03
CA VAL A 481 5.37 -10.35 -13.01
C VAL A 481 4.37 -10.97 -13.99
N ASP A 482 4.79 -11.33 -15.19
CA ASP A 482 3.92 -12.00 -16.17
C ASP A 482 3.48 -13.40 -15.69
N ALA A 483 4.35 -14.13 -15.00
CA ALA A 483 4.02 -15.42 -14.41
C ALA A 483 2.98 -15.34 -13.29
N LEU A 484 3.00 -14.26 -12.51
CA LEU A 484 2.04 -14.01 -11.44
C LEU A 484 0.61 -13.77 -11.94
N PHE A 485 0.46 -13.30 -13.20
CA PHE A 485 -0.85 -12.98 -13.80
C PHE A 485 -1.31 -13.96 -14.89
N GLN A 486 -0.63 -15.11 -15.06
CA GLN A 486 -1.06 -16.21 -15.93
C GLN A 486 -2.01 -17.14 -15.17
#